data_0abc2cf46a927cfefa85c76dec292c2f
#
_entry.id   0abc2cf46a927cfefa85c76dec292c2f
#
_cell.length_a   1.000
_cell.length_b   1.000
_cell.length_c   1.000
_cell.angle_alpha   90.00
_cell.angle_beta   90.00
_cell.angle_gamma   90.00
#
_symmetry.space_group_name_H-M   'P 1'
#
loop_
_entity.id
_entity.type
_entity.pdbx_description
1 polymer ?
#
loop_
_entity_poly.entity_id
_entity_poly.type
_entity_poly.pdbx_seq_one_letter_code
_entity_poly.pdbx_strand_id
1 'polypeptide(L)'
;LAIVVGERLVFRFPLTPDTASIRLEQRVLPKLEKHVPLPIPHFKYASGRKDKIVYVGYPMIPGVPLESELLAKLDDRTRQTAAKRIADFLTAMHAFKGDSMTRVDPNRLRADWRKNWSAYYRAVELNVFPKIDRYLRLWIMQVFFEYLYPSDHFRFKPCLLHGDFKNDHIFHDPKTGKLTGVIDFGLLRMGDPAYDFHDLCLSYGETFTRMVLDHYGGPADRTFEQRITRFYAYILRFSSMLHA
;
A
#
# COMPACT_ATOMS: atom_id res chain seq x y z
N LEU A 1 -16.65 5.20 -4.78
CA LEU A 1 -17.39 6.32 -4.17
C LEU A 1 -17.47 6.11 -2.67
N ALA A 2 -17.09 7.12 -1.88
CA ALA A 2 -17.29 7.14 -0.43
C ALA A 2 -18.30 8.24 -0.07
N ILE A 3 -19.25 7.90 0.81
CA ILE A 3 -20.27 8.82 1.32
C ILE A 3 -20.19 8.82 2.84
N VAL A 4 -20.08 10.00 3.44
CA VAL A 4 -20.10 10.19 4.90
C VAL A 4 -21.51 10.55 5.34
N VAL A 5 -22.04 9.83 6.33
CA VAL A 5 -23.38 10.03 6.85
C VAL A 5 -23.30 10.43 8.33
N GLY A 6 -23.82 11.60 8.66
CA GLY A 6 -23.91 12.12 10.02
C GLY A 6 -22.55 12.24 10.72
N GLU A 7 -21.47 12.50 9.96
CA GLU A 7 -20.09 12.61 10.46
C GLU A 7 -19.60 11.42 11.30
N ARG A 8 -20.25 10.27 11.17
CA ARG A 8 -19.99 9.08 11.99
C ARG A 8 -19.84 7.79 11.21
N LEU A 9 -20.47 7.70 10.05
CA LEU A 9 -20.47 6.49 9.23
C LEU A 9 -19.93 6.79 7.84
N VAL A 10 -19.13 5.89 7.32
CA VAL A 10 -18.64 5.91 5.95
C VAL A 10 -19.25 4.74 5.20
N PHE A 11 -19.92 5.03 4.08
CA PHE A 11 -20.37 4.02 3.14
C PHE A 11 -19.52 4.08 1.87
N ARG A 12 -18.99 2.93 1.45
CA ARG A 12 -18.20 2.80 0.21
C ARG A 12 -18.94 1.93 -0.79
N PHE A 13 -18.95 2.41 -2.04
CA PHE A 13 -19.53 1.75 -3.19
C PHE A 13 -18.44 1.59 -4.27
N PRO A 14 -18.48 0.52 -5.09
CA PRO A 14 -17.58 0.42 -6.25
C PRO A 14 -17.85 1.57 -7.22
N LEU A 15 -16.80 2.08 -7.86
CA LEU A 15 -16.92 3.10 -8.90
C LEU A 15 -17.22 2.50 -10.28
N THR A 16 -16.91 1.22 -10.44
CA THR A 16 -17.12 0.45 -11.67
C THR A 16 -18.04 -0.74 -11.39
N PRO A 17 -18.56 -1.41 -12.41
CA PRO A 17 -19.31 -2.66 -12.25
C PRO A 17 -18.50 -3.79 -11.58
N ASP A 18 -17.17 -3.69 -11.58
CA ASP A 18 -16.31 -4.65 -10.86
C ASP A 18 -16.42 -4.45 -9.35
N THR A 19 -16.97 -5.45 -8.69
CA THR A 19 -17.19 -5.47 -7.24
C THR A 19 -16.16 -6.32 -6.49
N ALA A 20 -15.15 -6.86 -7.19
CA ALA A 20 -14.21 -7.83 -6.63
C ALA A 20 -13.44 -7.28 -5.44
N SER A 21 -12.99 -6.02 -5.50
CA SER A 21 -12.23 -5.36 -4.41
C SER A 21 -13.07 -5.25 -3.13
N ILE A 22 -14.30 -4.72 -3.22
CA ILE A 22 -15.19 -4.61 -2.03
C ILE A 22 -15.54 -5.98 -1.48
N ARG A 23 -15.79 -6.97 -2.34
CA ARG A 23 -16.04 -8.35 -1.90
C ARG A 23 -14.83 -8.98 -1.20
N LEU A 24 -13.63 -8.64 -1.67
CA LEU A 24 -12.40 -9.06 -1.03
C LEU A 24 -12.24 -8.42 0.35
N GLU A 25 -12.45 -7.10 0.47
CA GLU A 25 -12.45 -6.39 1.74
C GLU A 25 -13.46 -7.00 2.73
N GLN A 26 -14.71 -7.24 2.31
CA GLN A 26 -15.74 -7.87 3.14
C GLN A 26 -15.29 -9.22 3.73
N ARG A 27 -14.48 -9.97 3.01
CA ARG A 27 -14.00 -11.29 3.43
C ARG A 27 -12.76 -11.22 4.31
N VAL A 28 -11.84 -10.32 4.01
CA VAL A 28 -10.49 -10.26 4.61
C VAL A 28 -10.46 -9.39 5.86
N LEU A 29 -11.03 -8.18 5.81
CA LEU A 29 -10.89 -7.20 6.89
C LEU A 29 -11.40 -7.68 8.25
N PRO A 30 -12.56 -8.36 8.38
CA PRO A 30 -13.02 -8.85 9.68
C PRO A 30 -12.08 -9.87 10.35
N LYS A 31 -11.22 -10.50 9.55
CA LYS A 31 -10.20 -11.42 10.06
C LYS A 31 -8.90 -10.68 10.36
N LEU A 32 -8.50 -9.77 9.46
CA LEU A 32 -7.28 -8.96 9.59
C LEU A 32 -7.32 -8.05 10.82
N GLU A 33 -8.48 -7.44 11.11
CA GLU A 33 -8.70 -6.56 12.26
C GLU A 33 -8.25 -7.17 13.59
N LYS A 34 -8.36 -8.49 13.73
CA LYS A 34 -7.94 -9.23 14.94
C LYS A 34 -6.44 -9.42 15.08
N HIS A 35 -5.67 -9.07 14.05
CA HIS A 35 -4.22 -9.30 13.99
C HIS A 35 -3.40 -8.02 13.96
N VAL A 36 -3.95 -6.93 13.43
CA VAL A 36 -3.23 -5.67 13.30
C VAL A 36 -3.37 -4.77 14.52
N PRO A 37 -2.31 -4.03 14.93
CA PRO A 37 -2.31 -3.24 16.17
C PRO A 37 -2.95 -1.85 16.02
N LEU A 38 -3.30 -1.44 14.79
CA LEU A 38 -4.02 -0.19 14.52
C LEU A 38 -5.45 -0.50 14.06
N PRO A 39 -6.44 0.34 14.45
CA PRO A 39 -7.80 0.23 13.94
C PRO A 39 -7.84 0.26 12.40
N ILE A 40 -8.68 -0.57 11.83
CA ILE A 40 -9.02 -0.60 10.40
C ILE A 40 -10.54 -0.56 10.24
N PRO A 41 -11.10 -0.36 9.04
CA PRO A 41 -12.55 -0.31 8.86
C PRO A 41 -13.26 -1.56 9.40
N HIS A 42 -14.08 -1.36 10.43
CA HIS A 42 -14.93 -2.40 11.04
C HIS A 42 -16.31 -2.36 10.38
N PHE A 43 -16.60 -3.31 9.47
CA PHE A 43 -17.84 -3.31 8.70
C PHE A 43 -19.05 -3.66 9.58
N LYS A 44 -19.86 -2.64 9.91
CA LYS A 44 -21.18 -2.80 10.55
C LYS A 44 -22.27 -3.11 9.53
N TYR A 45 -22.11 -2.61 8.31
CA TYR A 45 -23.05 -2.78 7.22
C TYR A 45 -22.32 -3.33 6.01
N ALA A 46 -22.88 -4.32 5.37
CA ALA A 46 -22.31 -4.91 4.15
C ALA A 46 -23.40 -5.53 3.31
N SER A 47 -23.33 -5.34 2.00
CA SER A 47 -24.22 -6.01 1.06
C SER A 47 -24.01 -7.53 1.06
N GLY A 48 -25.10 -8.28 0.98
CA GLY A 48 -25.06 -9.72 0.79
C GLY A 48 -24.54 -10.15 -0.59
N ARG A 49 -24.24 -11.45 -0.75
CA ARG A 49 -23.70 -11.98 -2.02
C ARG A 49 -24.64 -11.80 -3.22
N LYS A 50 -25.95 -11.79 -2.98
CA LYS A 50 -26.99 -11.69 -4.03
C LYS A 50 -27.53 -10.27 -4.23
N ASP A 51 -27.06 -9.30 -3.44
CA ASP A 51 -27.55 -7.94 -3.55
C ASP A 51 -27.10 -7.29 -4.86
N LYS A 52 -28.02 -6.56 -5.49
CA LYS A 52 -27.75 -5.83 -6.73
C LYS A 52 -26.76 -4.67 -6.50
N ILE A 53 -26.87 -4.02 -5.34
CA ILE A 53 -25.98 -2.93 -4.95
C ILE A 53 -24.94 -3.47 -3.97
N VAL A 54 -23.68 -3.37 -4.33
CA VAL A 54 -22.56 -3.78 -3.47
C VAL A 54 -22.05 -2.58 -2.70
N TYR A 55 -21.95 -2.74 -1.37
CA TYR A 55 -21.43 -1.68 -0.50
C TYR A 55 -20.85 -2.26 0.79
N VAL A 56 -20.08 -1.45 1.48
CA VAL A 56 -19.69 -1.62 2.88
C VAL A 56 -19.94 -0.34 3.64
N GLY A 57 -20.28 -0.46 4.92
CA GLY A 57 -20.49 0.68 5.82
C GLY A 57 -19.82 0.43 7.17
N TYR A 58 -19.11 1.43 7.68
CA TYR A 58 -18.32 1.32 8.90
C TYR A 58 -18.27 2.66 9.65
N PRO A 59 -18.06 2.63 10.99
CA PRO A 59 -17.80 3.85 11.75
C PRO A 59 -16.54 4.53 11.24
N MET A 60 -16.62 5.85 11.07
CA MET A 60 -15.46 6.64 10.64
C MET A 60 -14.31 6.49 11.66
N ILE A 61 -13.13 6.21 11.16
CA ILE A 61 -11.90 6.21 11.97
C ILE A 61 -11.61 7.66 12.38
N PRO A 62 -11.46 7.95 13.69
CA PRO A 62 -11.26 9.32 14.16
C PRO A 62 -9.88 9.85 13.77
N GLY A 63 -9.78 11.17 13.66
CA GLY A 63 -8.52 11.85 13.35
C GLY A 63 -8.50 12.40 11.92
N VAL A 64 -7.30 12.74 11.48
CA VAL A 64 -7.01 13.29 10.14
C VAL A 64 -5.86 12.53 9.49
N PRO A 65 -5.71 12.59 8.17
CA PRO A 65 -4.54 12.03 7.48
C PRO A 65 -3.22 12.55 8.06
N LEU A 66 -2.23 11.67 8.18
CA LEU A 66 -0.88 12.04 8.63
C LEU A 66 -0.10 12.65 7.49
N GLU A 67 -0.35 13.93 7.22
CA GLU A 67 0.36 14.68 6.18
C GLU A 67 1.85 14.85 6.52
N SER A 68 2.69 14.98 5.47
CA SER A 68 4.15 15.14 5.63
C SER A 68 4.51 16.36 6.46
N GLU A 69 3.81 17.48 6.27
CA GLU A 69 4.01 18.72 7.02
C GLU A 69 3.68 18.57 8.51
N LEU A 70 2.67 17.74 8.82
CA LEU A 70 2.32 17.45 10.22
C LEU A 70 3.35 16.54 10.86
N LEU A 71 3.77 15.48 10.15
CA LEU A 71 4.83 14.60 10.62
C LEU A 71 6.14 15.36 10.89
N ALA A 72 6.50 16.32 10.04
CA ALA A 72 7.70 17.15 10.20
C ALA A 72 7.65 18.05 11.45
N LYS A 73 6.46 18.43 11.92
CA LYS A 73 6.24 19.26 13.13
C LYS A 73 6.23 18.47 14.42
N LEU A 74 6.10 17.13 14.35
CA LEU A 74 6.15 16.29 15.54
C LEU A 74 7.56 16.28 16.15
N ASP A 75 7.65 16.20 17.48
CA ASP A 75 8.91 15.97 18.16
C ASP A 75 9.48 14.57 17.81
N ASP A 76 10.79 14.39 18.05
CA ASP A 76 11.49 13.17 17.68
C ASP A 76 10.90 11.92 18.35
N ARG A 77 10.46 12.02 19.60
CA ARG A 77 9.87 10.90 20.34
C ARG A 77 8.54 10.47 19.73
N THR A 78 7.69 11.44 19.39
CA THR A 78 6.39 11.19 18.77
C THR A 78 6.57 10.62 17.35
N ARG A 79 7.54 11.14 16.60
CA ARG A 79 7.93 10.65 15.27
C ARG A 79 8.43 9.20 15.31
N GLN A 80 9.32 8.86 16.26
CA GLN A 80 9.78 7.49 16.50
C GLN A 80 8.63 6.55 16.89
N THR A 81 7.72 7.03 17.73
CA THR A 81 6.54 6.26 18.12
C THR A 81 5.63 5.99 16.92
N ALA A 82 5.41 6.97 16.05
CA ALA A 82 4.64 6.81 14.83
C ALA A 82 5.30 5.80 13.88
N ALA A 83 6.62 5.92 13.67
CA ALA A 83 7.38 4.99 12.83
C ALA A 83 7.27 3.55 13.34
N LYS A 84 7.46 3.35 14.65
CA LYS A 84 7.29 2.02 15.26
C LYS A 84 5.88 1.47 15.08
N ARG A 85 4.84 2.26 15.28
CA ARG A 85 3.44 1.84 15.13
C ARG A 85 3.10 1.46 13.67
N ILE A 86 3.65 2.19 12.70
CA ILE A 86 3.52 1.86 11.27
C ILE A 86 4.24 0.53 10.99
N ALA A 87 5.45 0.36 11.49
CA ALA A 87 6.21 -0.87 11.33
C ALA A 87 5.50 -2.08 11.95
N ASP A 88 4.98 -1.94 13.18
CA ASP A 88 4.20 -2.99 13.86
C ASP A 88 2.95 -3.36 13.05
N PHE A 89 2.25 -2.38 12.48
CA PHE A 89 1.09 -2.60 11.62
C PHE A 89 1.46 -3.38 10.35
N LEU A 90 2.45 -2.93 9.59
CA LEU A 90 2.90 -3.61 8.38
C LEU A 90 3.46 -5.00 8.69
N THR A 91 4.18 -5.17 9.80
CA THR A 91 4.67 -6.48 10.24
C THR A 91 3.51 -7.46 10.47
N ALA A 92 2.49 -7.03 11.21
CA ALA A 92 1.33 -7.86 11.51
C ALA A 92 0.51 -8.18 10.24
N MET A 93 0.30 -7.19 9.38
CA MET A 93 -0.40 -7.36 8.11
C MET A 93 0.33 -8.32 7.16
N HIS A 94 1.64 -8.17 7.00
CA HIS A 94 2.46 -9.02 6.15
C HIS A 94 2.62 -10.45 6.70
N ALA A 95 2.46 -10.63 8.01
CA ALA A 95 2.43 -11.94 8.65
C ALA A 95 1.05 -12.66 8.54
N PHE A 96 -0.01 -11.93 8.14
CA PHE A 96 -1.37 -12.47 8.12
C PHE A 96 -1.54 -13.66 7.18
N LYS A 97 -2.17 -14.74 7.70
CA LYS A 97 -2.46 -16.02 6.98
C LYS A 97 -3.92 -16.45 7.11
N GLY A 98 -4.77 -15.58 7.62
CA GLY A 98 -6.14 -15.90 8.01
C GLY A 98 -7.15 -16.06 6.85
N ASP A 99 -6.73 -15.92 5.60
CA ASP A 99 -7.61 -16.04 4.43
C ASP A 99 -7.03 -16.93 3.33
N SER A 100 -7.90 -17.53 2.52
CA SER A 100 -7.50 -18.39 1.40
C SER A 100 -6.67 -17.66 0.35
N MET A 101 -6.85 -16.34 0.18
CA MET A 101 -6.03 -15.54 -0.75
C MET A 101 -4.54 -15.53 -0.37
N THR A 102 -4.19 -15.79 0.90
CA THR A 102 -2.79 -15.86 1.34
C THR A 102 -2.12 -17.20 1.02
N ARG A 103 -2.87 -18.18 0.48
CA ARG A 103 -2.38 -19.48 0.06
C ARG A 103 -1.99 -19.45 -1.41
N VAL A 104 -0.88 -18.81 -1.72
CA VAL A 104 -0.36 -18.69 -3.09
C VAL A 104 0.88 -19.53 -3.28
N ASP A 105 1.12 -19.99 -4.50
CA ASP A 105 2.42 -20.53 -4.89
C ASP A 105 3.41 -19.35 -5.01
N PRO A 106 4.44 -19.29 -4.15
CA PRO A 106 5.39 -18.19 -4.18
C PRO A 106 6.15 -18.05 -5.50
N ASN A 107 6.45 -19.16 -6.17
CA ASN A 107 7.22 -19.12 -7.42
C ASN A 107 6.38 -18.55 -8.57
N ARG A 108 5.13 -18.98 -8.66
CA ARG A 108 4.17 -18.45 -9.63
C ARG A 108 3.93 -16.97 -9.40
N LEU A 109 3.70 -16.55 -8.16
CA LEU A 109 3.45 -15.15 -7.84
C LEU A 109 4.64 -14.26 -8.21
N ARG A 110 5.87 -14.69 -7.90
CA ARG A 110 7.09 -13.95 -8.27
C ARG A 110 7.26 -13.84 -9.78
N ALA A 111 6.98 -14.90 -10.52
CA ALA A 111 7.02 -14.90 -11.98
C ALA A 111 5.97 -13.93 -12.57
N ASP A 112 4.73 -13.98 -12.06
CA ASP A 112 3.66 -13.08 -12.45
C ASP A 112 4.00 -11.62 -12.08
N TRP A 113 4.60 -11.39 -10.92
CA TRP A 113 5.06 -10.06 -10.47
C TRP A 113 6.10 -9.48 -11.43
N ARG A 114 7.13 -10.27 -11.79
CA ARG A 114 8.13 -9.87 -12.78
C ARG A 114 7.53 -9.60 -14.16
N LYS A 115 6.63 -10.47 -14.61
CA LYS A 115 5.90 -10.32 -15.88
C LYS A 115 5.09 -9.02 -15.93
N ASN A 116 4.37 -8.70 -14.84
CA ASN A 116 3.56 -7.49 -14.74
C ASN A 116 4.43 -6.23 -14.82
N TRP A 117 5.57 -6.20 -14.13
CA TRP A 117 6.50 -5.07 -14.21
C TRP A 117 7.16 -4.96 -15.58
N SER A 118 7.45 -6.07 -16.24
CA SER A 118 7.94 -6.06 -17.63
C SER A 118 6.88 -5.53 -18.61
N ALA A 119 5.62 -5.89 -18.41
CA ALA A 119 4.51 -5.36 -19.21
C ALA A 119 4.29 -3.86 -18.95
N TYR A 120 4.41 -3.43 -17.70
CA TYR A 120 4.35 -2.01 -17.34
C TYR A 120 5.48 -1.21 -18.02
N TYR A 121 6.72 -1.73 -18.00
CA TYR A 121 7.84 -1.10 -18.72
C TYR A 121 7.54 -0.92 -20.20
N ARG A 122 7.03 -1.95 -20.88
CA ARG A 122 6.62 -1.86 -22.29
C ARG A 122 5.56 -0.79 -22.52
N ALA A 123 4.59 -0.65 -21.61
CA ALA A 123 3.58 0.41 -21.70
C ALA A 123 4.23 1.81 -21.56
N VAL A 124 5.22 1.96 -20.69
CA VAL A 124 6.01 3.19 -20.57
C VAL A 124 6.79 3.48 -21.86
N GLU A 125 7.46 2.48 -22.44
CA GLU A 125 8.16 2.64 -23.74
C GLU A 125 7.22 3.12 -24.85
N LEU A 126 6.02 2.58 -24.93
CA LEU A 126 5.07 2.89 -26.00
C LEU A 126 4.37 4.25 -25.80
N ASN A 127 3.99 4.58 -24.58
CA ASN A 127 3.08 5.70 -24.31
C ASN A 127 3.76 6.94 -23.68
N VAL A 128 4.88 6.74 -22.96
CA VAL A 128 5.60 7.81 -22.26
C VAL A 128 6.83 8.27 -23.04
N PHE A 129 7.65 7.35 -23.54
CA PHE A 129 8.90 7.70 -24.23
C PHE A 129 8.71 8.66 -25.41
N PRO A 130 7.68 8.58 -26.22
CA PRO A 130 7.46 9.57 -27.29
C PRO A 130 7.24 11.00 -26.80
N LYS A 131 6.81 11.17 -25.52
CA LYS A 131 6.41 12.45 -24.93
C LYS A 131 7.51 13.11 -24.08
N ILE A 132 8.65 12.44 -23.87
CA ILE A 132 9.72 12.88 -22.96
C ILE A 132 11.07 12.98 -23.68
N ASP A 133 12.01 13.72 -23.11
CA ASP A 133 13.36 13.88 -23.66
C ASP A 133 14.25 12.61 -23.52
N ARG A 134 15.38 12.62 -24.22
CA ARG A 134 16.29 11.48 -24.26
C ARG A 134 16.90 11.15 -22.89
N TYR A 135 17.21 12.14 -22.07
CA TYR A 135 17.88 11.90 -20.78
C TYR A 135 16.92 11.22 -19.80
N LEU A 136 15.68 11.66 -19.78
CA LEU A 136 14.64 11.04 -18.95
C LEU A 136 14.32 9.61 -19.40
N ARG A 137 14.31 9.35 -20.74
CA ARG A 137 14.18 7.97 -21.26
C ARG A 137 15.32 7.08 -20.76
N LEU A 138 16.56 7.51 -20.89
CA LEU A 138 17.73 6.72 -20.47
C LEU A 138 17.68 6.45 -18.96
N TRP A 139 17.30 7.43 -18.16
CA TRP A 139 17.16 7.25 -16.73
C TRP A 139 16.05 6.23 -16.37
N ILE A 140 14.88 6.31 -17.00
CA ILE A 140 13.78 5.35 -16.81
C ILE A 140 14.25 3.94 -17.23
N MET A 141 14.90 3.81 -18.38
CA MET A 141 15.45 2.54 -18.86
C MET A 141 16.41 1.94 -17.81
N GLN A 142 17.30 2.75 -17.25
CA GLN A 142 18.24 2.31 -16.22
C GLN A 142 17.51 1.81 -14.97
N VAL A 143 16.51 2.56 -14.46
CA VAL A 143 15.73 2.16 -13.28
C VAL A 143 15.03 0.82 -13.50
N PHE A 144 14.41 0.60 -14.66
CA PHE A 144 13.78 -0.69 -14.97
C PHE A 144 14.78 -1.80 -15.19
N PHE A 145 15.90 -1.53 -15.83
CA PHE A 145 16.98 -2.51 -16.05
C PHE A 145 17.53 -2.98 -14.70
N GLU A 146 17.88 -2.06 -13.81
CA GLU A 146 18.41 -2.37 -12.48
C GLU A 146 17.43 -3.20 -11.64
N TYR A 147 16.12 -3.05 -11.83
CA TYR A 147 15.11 -3.83 -11.12
C TYR A 147 14.81 -5.18 -11.79
N LEU A 148 14.55 -5.18 -13.09
CA LEU A 148 14.07 -6.37 -13.81
C LEU A 148 15.17 -7.40 -14.08
N TYR A 149 16.42 -6.96 -14.21
CA TYR A 149 17.52 -7.85 -14.62
C TYR A 149 18.02 -8.75 -13.49
N PRO A 150 18.30 -8.26 -12.27
CA PRO A 150 18.75 -9.12 -11.17
C PRO A 150 17.63 -10.06 -10.70
N SER A 151 17.89 -11.37 -10.71
CA SER A 151 16.94 -12.38 -10.25
C SER A 151 16.61 -12.26 -8.75
N ASP A 152 17.50 -11.68 -7.97
CA ASP A 152 17.38 -11.53 -6.53
C ASP A 152 16.23 -10.62 -6.10
N HIS A 153 15.88 -9.61 -6.92
CA HIS A 153 14.72 -8.74 -6.69
C HIS A 153 13.39 -9.52 -6.70
N PHE A 154 13.38 -10.72 -7.27
CA PHE A 154 12.18 -11.59 -7.33
C PHE A 154 12.29 -12.81 -6.42
N ARG A 155 13.15 -12.76 -5.38
CA ARG A 155 13.26 -13.82 -4.35
C ARG A 155 12.52 -13.48 -3.05
N PHE A 156 11.76 -12.40 -3.04
CA PHE A 156 10.98 -11.99 -1.86
C PHE A 156 10.00 -13.07 -1.40
N LYS A 157 9.67 -13.08 -0.11
CA LYS A 157 8.61 -13.91 0.45
C LYS A 157 7.28 -13.18 0.29
N PRO A 158 6.34 -13.69 -0.55
CA PRO A 158 5.06 -13.01 -0.74
C PRO A 158 4.26 -12.88 0.54
N CYS A 159 3.62 -11.73 0.70
CA CYS A 159 2.73 -11.44 1.83
C CYS A 159 1.45 -10.73 1.37
N LEU A 160 0.49 -10.55 2.28
CA LEU A 160 -0.67 -9.71 2.05
C LEU A 160 -0.24 -8.25 2.09
N LEU A 161 -0.52 -7.51 1.02
CA LEU A 161 -0.24 -6.08 0.89
C LEU A 161 -1.50 -5.25 1.10
N HIS A 162 -1.34 -4.06 1.66
CA HIS A 162 -2.33 -2.98 1.60
C HIS A 162 -2.51 -2.52 0.14
N GLY A 163 -1.40 -2.32 -0.55
CA GLY A 163 -1.33 -1.99 -1.97
C GLY A 163 -1.50 -0.50 -2.30
N ASP A 164 -1.88 0.33 -1.31
CA ASP A 164 -1.99 1.80 -1.39
C ASP A 164 -1.70 2.42 0.00
N PHE A 165 -0.55 2.07 0.60
CA PHE A 165 -0.20 2.45 1.97
C PHE A 165 0.51 3.80 1.99
N LYS A 166 -0.27 4.89 1.94
CA LYS A 166 0.21 6.28 1.83
C LYS A 166 -0.31 7.18 2.96
N ASN A 167 0.20 8.40 3.02
CA ASN A 167 -0.15 9.43 4.02
C ASN A 167 -1.67 9.63 4.16
N ASP A 168 -2.42 9.74 3.07
CA ASP A 168 -3.88 9.93 3.05
C ASP A 168 -4.66 8.81 3.76
N HIS A 169 -4.04 7.64 3.88
CA HIS A 169 -4.69 6.43 4.43
C HIS A 169 -4.22 6.10 5.85
N ILE A 170 -3.25 6.84 6.40
CA ILE A 170 -2.76 6.70 7.78
C ILE A 170 -3.33 7.85 8.60
N PHE A 171 -4.19 7.54 9.57
CA PHE A 171 -4.87 8.55 10.37
C PHE A 171 -4.21 8.73 11.73
N HIS A 172 -4.23 9.97 12.23
CA HIS A 172 -3.71 10.33 13.55
C HIS A 172 -4.61 11.36 14.25
N ASP A 173 -4.51 11.42 15.56
CA ASP A 173 -5.09 12.49 16.37
C ASP A 173 -4.18 13.72 16.31
N PRO A 174 -4.64 14.86 15.76
CA PRO A 174 -3.82 16.05 15.60
C PRO A 174 -3.39 16.71 16.92
N LYS A 175 -4.06 16.38 18.05
CA LYS A 175 -3.71 16.92 19.37
C LYS A 175 -2.57 16.15 20.02
N THR A 176 -2.53 14.85 19.81
CA THR A 176 -1.57 13.95 20.49
C THR A 176 -0.51 13.36 19.57
N GLY A 177 -0.65 13.48 18.25
CA GLY A 177 0.18 12.83 17.25
C GLY A 177 0.04 11.30 17.17
N LYS A 178 -0.84 10.70 18.00
CA LYS A 178 -1.01 9.24 18.04
C LYS A 178 -1.76 8.75 16.81
N LEU A 179 -1.28 7.67 16.19
CA LEU A 179 -1.99 7.02 15.09
C LEU A 179 -3.32 6.44 15.58
N THR A 180 -4.38 6.71 14.86
CA THR A 180 -5.75 6.31 15.17
C THR A 180 -6.26 5.20 14.27
N GLY A 181 -5.67 4.97 13.11
CA GLY A 181 -6.00 3.86 12.24
C GLY A 181 -5.50 3.97 10.82
N VAL A 182 -5.82 2.95 10.04
CA VAL A 182 -5.49 2.84 8.61
C VAL A 182 -6.76 2.56 7.82
N ILE A 183 -6.93 3.21 6.68
CA ILE A 183 -8.11 3.08 5.81
C ILE A 183 -7.73 2.69 4.38
N ASP A 184 -8.74 2.43 3.57
CA ASP A 184 -8.69 2.18 2.13
C ASP A 184 -7.91 0.93 1.68
N PHE A 185 -8.46 -0.22 2.02
CA PHE A 185 -7.96 -1.54 1.64
C PHE A 185 -8.42 -2.01 0.24
N GLY A 186 -8.84 -1.09 -0.62
CA GLY A 186 -9.37 -1.41 -1.95
C GLY A 186 -8.36 -2.07 -2.90
N LEU A 187 -7.06 -1.98 -2.61
CA LEU A 187 -5.98 -2.58 -3.40
C LEU A 187 -5.31 -3.79 -2.74
N LEU A 188 -6.00 -4.44 -1.77
CA LEU A 188 -5.52 -5.67 -1.14
C LEU A 188 -5.08 -6.71 -2.17
N ARG A 189 -3.86 -7.22 -2.03
CA ARG A 189 -3.30 -8.26 -2.91
C ARG A 189 -2.15 -9.00 -2.26
N MET A 190 -1.76 -10.13 -2.84
CA MET A 190 -0.50 -10.79 -2.50
C MET A 190 0.63 -10.20 -3.35
N GLY A 191 1.81 -9.98 -2.75
CA GLY A 191 2.93 -9.40 -3.48
C GLY A 191 4.22 -9.29 -2.69
N ASP A 192 5.10 -8.43 -3.21
CA ASP A 192 6.37 -8.07 -2.60
C ASP A 192 6.15 -7.10 -1.43
N PRO A 193 6.55 -7.45 -0.19
CA PRO A 193 6.37 -6.57 0.98
C PRO A 193 7.02 -5.19 0.82
N ALA A 194 8.07 -5.05 0.03
CA ALA A 194 8.70 -3.75 -0.24
C ALA A 194 7.74 -2.77 -0.94
N TYR A 195 6.70 -3.28 -1.61
CA TYR A 195 5.74 -2.45 -2.30
C TYR A 195 4.96 -1.52 -1.35
N ASP A 196 4.59 -1.95 -0.15
CA ASP A 196 3.84 -1.10 0.80
C ASP A 196 4.67 0.02 1.43
N PHE A 197 5.99 0.04 1.21
CA PHE A 197 6.87 1.10 1.71
C PHE A 197 7.14 2.24 0.72
N HIS A 198 6.74 2.08 -0.55
CA HIS A 198 7.08 3.08 -1.57
C HIS A 198 6.38 4.42 -1.35
N ASP A 199 5.11 4.38 -0.98
CA ASP A 199 4.34 5.60 -0.70
C ASP A 199 4.78 6.27 0.61
N LEU A 200 5.26 5.52 1.59
CA LEU A 200 5.92 6.09 2.77
C LEU A 200 7.16 6.86 2.37
N CYS A 201 7.98 6.30 1.46
CA CYS A 201 9.18 6.94 0.96
C CYS A 201 8.86 8.21 0.15
N LEU A 202 7.81 8.17 -0.65
CA LEU A 202 7.35 9.32 -1.44
C LEU A 202 6.75 10.43 -0.56
N SER A 203 5.93 10.05 0.42
CA SER A 203 5.20 11.01 1.26
C SER A 203 6.08 11.62 2.35
N TYR A 204 6.93 10.82 3.00
CA TYR A 204 7.66 11.21 4.20
C TYR A 204 9.18 11.26 4.03
N GLY A 205 9.69 10.84 2.87
CA GLY A 205 11.12 10.78 2.57
C GLY A 205 11.83 9.56 3.16
N GLU A 206 13.10 9.39 2.73
CA GLU A 206 13.92 8.23 3.08
C GLU A 206 14.21 8.14 4.58
N THR A 207 14.42 9.28 5.25
CA THR A 207 14.76 9.30 6.68
C THR A 207 13.65 8.68 7.53
N PHE A 208 12.40 9.10 7.34
CA PHE A 208 11.29 8.52 8.09
C PHE A 208 11.01 7.07 7.69
N THR A 209 11.13 6.75 6.40
CA THR A 209 11.00 5.36 5.92
C THR A 209 12.03 4.45 6.57
N ARG A 210 13.29 4.91 6.73
CA ARG A 210 14.32 4.16 7.46
C ARG A 210 13.96 3.94 8.93
N MET A 211 13.41 4.95 9.61
CA MET A 211 12.91 4.80 10.98
C MET A 211 11.82 3.71 11.08
N VAL A 212 10.94 3.60 10.07
CA VAL A 212 9.95 2.52 9.99
C VAL A 212 10.63 1.18 9.75
N LEU A 213 11.60 1.11 8.83
CA LEU A 213 12.34 -0.12 8.50
C LEU A 213 13.12 -0.67 9.69
N ASP A 214 13.70 0.20 10.54
CA ASP A 214 14.45 -0.20 11.74
C ASP A 214 13.57 -0.98 12.76
N HIS A 215 12.25 -0.81 12.70
CA HIS A 215 11.29 -1.51 13.56
C HIS A 215 10.51 -2.61 12.82
N TYR A 216 10.68 -2.74 11.50
CA TYR A 216 9.92 -3.71 10.72
C TYR A 216 10.42 -5.14 10.92
N GLY A 217 9.55 -6.00 11.47
CA GLY A 217 9.82 -7.43 11.71
C GLY A 217 9.26 -8.37 10.64
N GLY A 218 8.79 -7.85 9.51
CA GLY A 218 8.21 -8.65 8.43
C GLY A 218 9.24 -9.29 7.49
N PRO A 219 8.81 -9.87 6.37
CA PRO A 219 9.67 -10.65 5.47
C PRO A 219 10.57 -9.75 4.59
N ALA A 220 11.57 -9.10 5.18
CA ALA A 220 12.60 -8.39 4.45
C ALA A 220 13.70 -9.33 3.96
N ASP A 221 14.20 -9.12 2.74
CA ASP A 221 15.37 -9.80 2.16
C ASP A 221 16.49 -8.80 1.87
N ARG A 222 17.64 -9.28 1.40
CA ARG A 222 18.84 -8.45 1.17
C ARG A 222 18.67 -7.30 0.18
N THR A 223 17.66 -7.36 -0.70
CA THR A 223 17.38 -6.34 -1.73
C THR A 223 16.15 -5.49 -1.37
N PHE A 224 15.57 -5.69 -0.19
CA PHE A 224 14.32 -5.08 0.24
C PHE A 224 14.36 -3.55 0.17
N GLU A 225 15.32 -2.93 0.84
CA GLU A 225 15.49 -1.47 0.87
C GLU A 225 15.81 -0.91 -0.52
N GLN A 226 16.62 -1.61 -1.31
CA GLN A 226 16.93 -1.21 -2.67
C GLN A 226 15.68 -1.17 -3.56
N ARG A 227 14.78 -2.16 -3.42
CA ARG A 227 13.52 -2.15 -4.18
C ARG A 227 12.62 -0.98 -3.79
N ILE A 228 12.59 -0.59 -2.51
CA ILE A 228 11.82 0.58 -2.05
C ILE A 228 12.40 1.85 -2.65
N THR A 229 13.68 2.14 -2.37
CA THR A 229 14.30 3.45 -2.63
C THR A 229 14.73 3.67 -4.07
N ARG A 230 15.10 2.61 -4.80
CA ARG A 230 15.62 2.72 -6.18
C ARG A 230 14.64 2.31 -7.27
N PHE A 231 13.55 1.64 -6.92
CA PHE A 231 12.55 1.23 -7.91
C PHE A 231 11.15 1.73 -7.57
N TYR A 232 10.50 1.21 -6.53
CA TYR A 232 9.10 1.51 -6.27
C TYR A 232 8.83 3.00 -6.02
N ALA A 233 9.70 3.70 -5.29
CA ALA A 233 9.56 5.13 -5.03
C ALA A 233 9.66 6.01 -6.31
N TYR A 234 10.27 5.50 -7.38
CA TYR A 234 10.37 6.25 -8.65
C TYR A 234 9.25 5.91 -9.62
N ILE A 235 8.89 4.64 -9.73
CA ILE A 235 8.04 4.12 -10.80
C ILE A 235 6.63 4.66 -10.74
N LEU A 236 6.07 4.87 -9.57
CA LEU A 236 4.69 5.33 -9.45
C LEU A 236 4.51 6.81 -9.86
N ARG A 237 5.59 7.58 -9.91
CA ARG A 237 5.56 8.92 -10.52
C ARG A 237 5.22 8.88 -12.01
N PHE A 238 5.48 7.75 -12.69
CA PHE A 238 5.14 7.58 -14.11
C PHE A 238 3.74 7.01 -14.34
N SER A 239 3.07 6.51 -13.30
CA SER A 239 1.72 5.96 -13.47
C SER A 239 0.72 7.01 -13.93
N SER A 240 0.85 8.24 -13.45
CA SER A 240 0.02 9.37 -13.91
C SER A 240 0.24 9.71 -15.39
N MET A 241 1.47 9.53 -15.89
CA MET A 241 1.81 9.79 -17.30
C MET A 241 1.28 8.70 -18.25
N LEU A 242 0.96 7.50 -17.75
CA LEU A 242 0.37 6.44 -18.57
C LEU A 242 -1.12 6.65 -18.81
N HIS A 243 -1.78 7.46 -17.96
CA HIS A 243 -3.22 7.72 -18.03
C HIS A 243 -3.56 9.11 -18.56
N ALA A 244 -2.54 9.93 -18.88
CA ALA A 244 -2.65 11.24 -19.54
C ALA A 244 -2.49 11.14 -21.05
#